data_d82f64879bc40c7d97052ee78e3b39e7
#
_entry.id   d82f64879bc40c7d97052ee78e3b39e7
#
_cell.length_a   1.000
_cell.length_b   1.000
_cell.length_c   1.000
_cell.angle_alpha   90.00
_cell.angle_beta   90.00
_cell.angle_gamma   90.00
#
_symmetry.space_group_name_H-M   'P 1'
#
loop_
_entity.id
_entity.type
_entity.pdbx_description
1 polymer ?
#
loop_
_entity_poly.entity_id
_entity_poly.type
_entity_poly.pdbx_seq_one_letter_code
_entity_poly.pdbx_strand_id
1 'polypeptide(L)'
;MQLLLPQQGGRLSCATELRACGVDFSFTPVLDLHFGKSGVIGDRSFARDPRMVAMLAKSLMHGLLQAGMANCGKHFPGHGYVKADSHTDIPIDTRSLKTILHDDALPYAWLSTSLSSVMPAHVIYPKVDQRPAGFSARWLKDILRHQLGFQGAVFSDDLSMAGARLIDGQEVSYTQAAVTALQAGCDLVLLCNQSNPDSAGGGQALDDLLAGLAQAQQASAWQPSPVSEQRRLALLPASKALDWEALMQTPSYLNALSLLP
;
A
#
# COMPACT_ATOMS: atom_id res chain seq x y z
N MET A 1 -0.74 -15.53 -16.01
CA MET A 1 -0.84 -14.69 -17.23
C MET A 1 -1.80 -13.57 -16.89
N GLN A 2 -1.25 -12.56 -16.21
CA GLN A 2 -2.01 -11.33 -15.96
C GLN A 2 -2.37 -10.78 -17.33
N LEU A 3 -3.65 -10.75 -17.61
CA LEU A 3 -4.19 -9.99 -18.73
C LEU A 3 -3.48 -8.65 -18.75
N LEU A 4 -2.68 -8.43 -19.79
CA LEU A 4 -2.37 -7.11 -20.26
C LEU A 4 -3.72 -6.44 -20.40
N LEU A 5 -4.16 -5.74 -19.33
CA LEU A 5 -5.37 -4.94 -19.42
C LEU A 5 -5.13 -4.04 -20.63
N PRO A 6 -5.85 -4.28 -21.72
CA PRO A 6 -5.58 -3.57 -22.93
C PRO A 6 -5.84 -2.12 -22.65
N GLN A 7 -4.80 -1.34 -22.82
CA GLN A 7 -4.86 0.09 -23.00
C GLN A 7 -5.55 0.93 -21.88
N GLN A 8 -5.39 2.23 -21.92
CA GLN A 8 -5.91 3.21 -20.96
C GLN A 8 -7.42 3.08 -20.67
N GLY A 9 -8.21 2.57 -21.62
CA GLY A 9 -9.66 2.41 -21.48
C GLY A 9 -10.09 1.48 -20.35
N GLY A 10 -9.54 0.25 -20.26
CA GLY A 10 -9.97 -0.72 -19.24
C GLY A 10 -9.64 -0.32 -17.80
N ARG A 11 -8.67 0.56 -17.63
CA ARG A 11 -8.26 1.06 -16.30
C ARG A 11 -9.13 2.21 -15.83
N LEU A 12 -9.53 3.09 -16.75
CA LEU A 12 -10.49 4.15 -16.49
C LEU A 12 -11.87 3.57 -16.18
N SER A 13 -12.35 2.59 -16.96
CA SER A 13 -13.67 1.98 -16.73
C SER A 13 -13.74 1.32 -15.36
N CYS A 14 -12.79 0.48 -14.99
CA CYS A 14 -12.75 -0.15 -13.67
C CYS A 14 -12.75 0.89 -12.54
N ALA A 15 -11.93 1.94 -12.64
CA ALA A 15 -11.85 2.97 -11.60
C ALA A 15 -13.14 3.80 -11.50
N THR A 16 -13.77 4.15 -12.62
CA THR A 16 -15.04 4.90 -12.60
C THR A 16 -16.21 4.07 -12.10
N GLU A 17 -16.24 2.77 -12.40
CA GLU A 17 -17.22 1.83 -11.84
C GLU A 17 -17.08 1.70 -10.32
N LEU A 18 -15.84 1.53 -9.82
CA LEU A 18 -15.58 1.51 -8.38
C LEU A 18 -16.04 2.80 -7.71
N ARG A 19 -15.78 3.96 -8.33
CA ARG A 19 -16.25 5.26 -7.85
C ARG A 19 -17.77 5.33 -7.82
N ALA A 20 -18.46 4.87 -8.85
CA ALA A 20 -19.92 4.83 -8.91
C ALA A 20 -20.54 3.90 -7.85
N CYS A 21 -19.80 2.87 -7.42
CA CYS A 21 -20.17 1.98 -6.32
C CYS A 21 -19.79 2.53 -4.92
N GLY A 22 -19.24 3.74 -4.82
CA GLY A 22 -18.87 4.38 -3.55
C GLY A 22 -17.47 4.04 -3.05
N VAL A 23 -16.60 3.46 -3.89
CA VAL A 23 -15.20 3.18 -3.54
C VAL A 23 -14.34 4.36 -3.94
N ASP A 24 -13.75 5.04 -2.96
CA ASP A 24 -13.00 6.28 -3.16
C ASP A 24 -11.49 6.08 -3.34
N PHE A 25 -10.94 4.91 -2.96
CA PHE A 25 -9.51 4.66 -2.92
C PHE A 25 -9.17 3.22 -3.30
N SER A 26 -8.01 3.00 -3.93
CA SER A 26 -7.54 1.67 -4.29
C SER A 26 -6.09 1.44 -3.85
N PHE A 27 -5.83 0.28 -3.19
CA PHE A 27 -4.49 -0.18 -2.84
C PHE A 27 -3.77 -0.81 -4.05
N THR A 28 -3.69 -0.05 -5.14
CA THR A 28 -3.01 -0.39 -6.38
C THR A 28 -2.15 0.79 -6.84
N PRO A 29 -1.06 0.56 -7.59
CA PRO A 29 -0.56 -0.68 -8.20
C PRO A 29 0.30 -1.55 -7.28
N VAL A 30 0.43 -2.85 -7.64
CA VAL A 30 1.49 -3.73 -7.12
C VAL A 30 2.78 -3.43 -7.90
N LEU A 31 3.81 -2.94 -7.21
CA LEU A 31 5.12 -2.57 -7.79
C LEU A 31 6.19 -3.66 -7.58
N ASP A 32 5.84 -4.74 -6.89
CA ASP A 32 6.73 -5.86 -6.66
C ASP A 32 7.19 -6.50 -7.96
N LEU A 33 8.49 -6.79 -8.07
CA LEU A 33 9.06 -7.42 -9.25
C LEU A 33 8.80 -8.93 -9.25
N HIS A 34 8.55 -9.51 -10.42
CA HIS A 34 8.31 -10.94 -10.59
C HIS A 34 9.62 -11.73 -10.59
N PHE A 35 10.05 -12.24 -9.44
CA PHE A 35 11.22 -13.11 -9.33
C PHE A 35 10.89 -14.60 -9.53
N GLY A 36 9.62 -14.96 -9.67
CA GLY A 36 9.18 -16.36 -9.78
C GLY A 36 9.33 -17.16 -8.48
N LYS A 37 9.50 -16.47 -7.34
CA LYS A 37 9.76 -17.10 -6.02
C LYS A 37 8.62 -16.91 -5.04
N SER A 38 7.99 -15.76 -5.05
CA SER A 38 6.92 -15.42 -4.10
C SER A 38 5.58 -15.98 -4.56
N GLY A 39 4.99 -16.87 -3.74
CA GLY A 39 3.63 -17.36 -3.95
C GLY A 39 2.58 -16.29 -3.67
N VAL A 40 2.89 -15.33 -2.78
CA VAL A 40 1.99 -14.24 -2.40
C VAL A 40 1.88 -13.20 -3.50
N ILE A 41 3.01 -12.79 -4.09
CA ILE A 41 3.00 -11.81 -5.18
C ILE A 41 2.57 -12.50 -6.48
N GLY A 42 3.19 -13.61 -6.85
CA GLY A 42 2.80 -14.44 -7.98
C GLY A 42 2.46 -13.64 -9.23
N ASP A 43 1.27 -13.87 -9.77
CA ASP A 43 0.71 -13.23 -10.95
C ASP A 43 0.19 -11.80 -10.71
N ARG A 44 0.21 -11.30 -9.47
CA ARG A 44 -0.09 -9.90 -9.14
C ARG A 44 0.97 -8.94 -9.65
N SER A 45 2.22 -9.42 -9.86
CA SER A 45 3.29 -8.60 -10.42
C SER A 45 3.12 -8.34 -11.91
N PHE A 46 3.41 -7.12 -12.34
CA PHE A 46 3.37 -6.76 -13.77
C PHE A 46 4.49 -7.43 -14.58
N ALA A 47 5.71 -7.44 -14.06
CA ALA A 47 6.90 -7.95 -14.76
C ALA A 47 8.08 -8.14 -13.82
N ARG A 48 9.19 -8.72 -14.36
CA ARG A 48 10.50 -8.77 -13.68
C ARG A 48 11.31 -7.48 -13.87
N ASP A 49 11.20 -6.84 -15.03
CA ASP A 49 11.92 -5.60 -15.34
C ASP A 49 11.26 -4.41 -14.64
N PRO A 50 11.97 -3.66 -13.78
CA PRO A 50 11.43 -2.52 -13.07
C PRO A 50 10.92 -1.40 -13.98
N ARG A 51 11.47 -1.27 -15.20
CA ARG A 51 10.99 -0.29 -16.20
C ARG A 51 9.61 -0.65 -16.70
N MET A 52 9.36 -1.93 -16.98
CA MET A 52 8.05 -2.42 -17.37
C MET A 52 7.04 -2.26 -16.25
N VAL A 53 7.43 -2.57 -15.00
CA VAL A 53 6.59 -2.34 -13.83
C VAL A 53 6.22 -0.88 -13.70
N ALA A 54 7.18 0.04 -13.77
CA ALA A 54 6.93 1.48 -13.66
C ALA A 54 6.03 2.00 -14.80
N MET A 55 6.24 1.55 -16.03
CA MET A 55 5.43 1.95 -17.20
C MET A 55 3.97 1.49 -17.05
N LEU A 56 3.75 0.22 -16.71
CA LEU A 56 2.41 -0.35 -16.56
C LEU A 56 1.68 0.24 -15.33
N ALA A 57 2.41 0.41 -14.22
CA ALA A 57 1.90 1.05 -13.02
C ALA A 57 1.48 2.51 -13.30
N LYS A 58 2.32 3.29 -14.01
CA LYS A 58 1.99 4.68 -14.38
C LYS A 58 0.71 4.76 -15.21
N SER A 59 0.52 3.83 -16.13
CA SER A 59 -0.70 3.76 -16.93
C SER A 59 -1.93 3.41 -16.09
N LEU A 60 -1.82 2.48 -15.11
CA LEU A 60 -2.91 2.19 -14.16
C LEU A 60 -3.23 3.41 -13.29
N MET A 61 -2.20 4.05 -12.72
CA MET A 61 -2.36 5.24 -11.89
C MET A 61 -3.01 6.40 -12.65
N HIS A 62 -2.73 6.53 -13.95
CA HIS A 62 -3.38 7.53 -14.80
C HIS A 62 -4.89 7.28 -14.93
N GLY A 63 -5.31 6.01 -15.12
CA GLY A 63 -6.73 5.65 -15.12
C GLY A 63 -7.43 5.94 -13.79
N LEU A 64 -6.78 5.63 -12.65
CA LEU A 64 -7.29 5.99 -11.33
C LEU A 64 -7.44 7.50 -11.16
N LEU A 65 -6.44 8.28 -11.56
CA LEU A 65 -6.44 9.74 -11.50
C LEU A 65 -7.59 10.33 -12.33
N GLN A 66 -7.83 9.83 -13.54
CA GLN A 66 -8.94 10.26 -14.40
C GLN A 66 -10.31 10.02 -13.75
N ALA A 67 -10.44 8.95 -12.96
CA ALA A 67 -11.64 8.66 -12.18
C ALA A 67 -11.72 9.43 -10.85
N GLY A 68 -10.72 10.25 -10.53
CA GLY A 68 -10.63 10.97 -9.26
C GLY A 68 -10.24 10.10 -8.06
N MET A 69 -9.62 8.94 -8.29
CA MET A 69 -9.12 8.03 -7.25
C MET A 69 -7.63 8.23 -6.98
N ALA A 70 -7.25 8.25 -5.72
CA ALA A 70 -5.86 8.14 -5.32
C ALA A 70 -5.35 6.69 -5.47
N ASN A 71 -4.03 6.54 -5.55
CA ASN A 71 -3.34 5.26 -5.75
C ASN A 71 -2.42 4.91 -4.58
N CYS A 72 -2.00 3.62 -4.50
CA CYS A 72 -1.08 3.13 -3.48
C CYS A 72 -0.10 2.12 -4.07
N GLY A 73 1.17 2.50 -4.18
CA GLY A 73 2.22 1.58 -4.59
C GLY A 73 2.60 0.61 -3.47
N LYS A 74 2.64 -0.69 -3.77
CA LYS A 74 2.93 -1.72 -2.77
C LYS A 74 3.70 -2.91 -3.35
N HIS A 75 4.48 -3.60 -2.55
CA HIS A 75 4.78 -3.48 -1.11
C HIS A 75 6.24 -3.02 -0.93
N PHE A 76 6.44 -1.77 -0.55
CA PHE A 76 7.78 -1.15 -0.47
C PHE A 76 8.69 -1.84 0.56
N PRO A 77 9.98 -2.06 0.29
CA PRO A 77 10.70 -1.77 -0.95
C PRO A 77 10.55 -2.85 -2.04
N GLY A 78 9.94 -4.02 -1.77
CA GLY A 78 9.64 -5.09 -2.71
C GLY A 78 9.53 -6.46 -2.03
N HIS A 79 8.39 -7.13 -2.15
CA HIS A 79 8.08 -8.44 -1.58
C HIS A 79 8.32 -9.61 -2.54
N GLY A 80 8.60 -9.34 -3.82
CA GLY A 80 8.63 -10.39 -4.86
C GLY A 80 9.80 -11.37 -4.78
N TYR A 81 10.87 -11.06 -4.04
CA TYR A 81 12.07 -11.92 -3.94
C TYR A 81 11.93 -13.02 -2.89
N VAL A 82 11.16 -12.81 -1.83
CA VAL A 82 11.02 -13.74 -0.71
C VAL A 82 9.94 -14.78 -0.97
N LYS A 83 10.18 -16.02 -0.50
CA LYS A 83 9.23 -17.14 -0.63
C LYS A 83 8.14 -17.12 0.43
N ALA A 84 8.52 -16.78 1.66
CA ALA A 84 7.62 -16.82 2.80
C ALA A 84 6.46 -15.84 2.63
N ASP A 85 5.29 -16.27 3.08
CA ASP A 85 4.07 -15.47 3.08
C ASP A 85 3.98 -14.67 4.37
N SER A 86 3.97 -13.35 4.28
CA SER A 86 3.86 -12.45 5.43
C SER A 86 2.52 -12.58 6.18
N HIS A 87 1.52 -13.24 5.61
CA HIS A 87 0.28 -13.57 6.33
C HIS A 87 0.47 -14.68 7.37
N THR A 88 1.40 -15.60 7.14
CA THR A 88 1.59 -16.80 7.96
C THR A 88 2.99 -16.92 8.57
N ASP A 89 3.95 -16.13 8.09
CA ASP A 89 5.36 -16.20 8.51
C ASP A 89 6.01 -14.81 8.42
N ILE A 90 7.26 -14.67 8.85
CA ILE A 90 8.02 -13.43 8.73
C ILE A 90 9.04 -13.60 7.60
N PRO A 91 8.79 -13.00 6.42
CA PRO A 91 9.72 -13.11 5.30
C PRO A 91 11.01 -12.34 5.58
N ILE A 92 12.15 -12.92 5.20
CA ILE A 92 13.48 -12.32 5.37
C ILE A 92 14.18 -12.22 4.01
N ASP A 93 14.53 -10.99 3.61
CA ASP A 93 15.34 -10.72 2.41
C ASP A 93 16.76 -10.33 2.80
N THR A 94 17.71 -11.22 2.55
CA THR A 94 19.12 -11.06 2.93
C THR A 94 19.97 -10.28 1.90
N ARG A 95 19.36 -9.75 0.84
CA ARG A 95 20.05 -8.94 -0.17
C ARG A 95 20.58 -7.63 0.44
N SER A 96 21.57 -7.02 -0.21
CA SER A 96 22.13 -5.74 0.23
C SER A 96 21.17 -4.58 -0.10
N LEU A 97 21.24 -3.48 0.67
CA LEU A 97 20.54 -2.24 0.35
C LEU A 97 20.79 -1.78 -1.09
N LYS A 98 22.06 -1.85 -1.53
CA LYS A 98 22.44 -1.49 -2.90
C LYS A 98 21.67 -2.30 -3.94
N THR A 99 21.54 -3.61 -3.75
CA THR A 99 20.80 -4.49 -4.66
C THR A 99 19.32 -4.11 -4.70
N ILE A 100 18.69 -3.92 -3.53
CA ILE A 100 17.28 -3.56 -3.43
C ILE A 100 17.00 -2.20 -4.08
N LEU A 101 17.86 -1.21 -3.84
CA LEU A 101 17.71 0.14 -4.43
C LEU A 101 17.90 0.15 -5.95
N HIS A 102 18.73 -0.76 -6.51
CA HIS A 102 18.98 -0.84 -7.95
C HIS A 102 18.01 -1.79 -8.69
N ASP A 103 17.09 -2.41 -7.99
CA ASP A 103 16.12 -3.36 -8.57
C ASP A 103 14.71 -3.05 -8.04
N ASP A 104 14.34 -3.57 -6.89
CA ASP A 104 12.98 -3.54 -6.34
C ASP A 104 12.47 -2.13 -6.04
N ALA A 105 13.32 -1.23 -5.55
CA ALA A 105 12.95 0.13 -5.18
C ALA A 105 12.96 1.13 -6.36
N LEU A 106 13.46 0.74 -7.55
CA LEU A 106 13.48 1.63 -8.72
C LEU A 106 12.09 2.12 -9.15
N PRO A 107 11.03 1.28 -9.20
CA PRO A 107 9.69 1.77 -9.52
C PRO A 107 9.23 2.88 -8.57
N TYR A 108 9.54 2.78 -7.28
CA TYR A 108 9.19 3.82 -6.29
C TYR A 108 9.96 5.11 -6.51
N ALA A 109 11.26 5.03 -6.85
CA ALA A 109 12.07 6.20 -7.16
C ALA A 109 11.53 6.95 -8.39
N TRP A 110 11.22 6.20 -9.48
CA TRP A 110 10.71 6.80 -10.72
C TRP A 110 9.28 7.32 -10.63
N LEU A 111 8.48 6.77 -9.73
CA LEU A 111 7.08 7.13 -9.55
C LEU A 111 6.83 7.99 -8.31
N SER A 112 7.89 8.43 -7.59
CA SER A 112 7.78 9.13 -6.30
C SER A 112 6.87 10.36 -6.31
N THR A 113 6.80 11.07 -7.44
CA THR A 113 5.94 12.25 -7.64
C THR A 113 4.53 11.93 -8.17
N SER A 114 4.29 10.69 -8.60
CA SER A 114 3.01 10.24 -9.16
C SER A 114 2.24 9.32 -8.20
N LEU A 115 2.92 8.74 -7.22
CA LEU A 115 2.32 7.93 -6.16
C LEU A 115 1.65 8.85 -5.15
N SER A 116 0.36 8.63 -4.90
CA SER A 116 -0.40 9.32 -3.84
C SER A 116 -0.07 8.72 -2.47
N SER A 117 0.12 7.42 -2.42
CA SER A 117 0.54 6.72 -1.21
C SER A 117 1.42 5.51 -1.50
N VAL A 118 2.06 5.00 -0.44
CA VAL A 118 2.90 3.80 -0.45
C VAL A 118 2.54 2.93 0.75
N MET A 119 2.53 1.62 0.54
CA MET A 119 2.37 0.62 1.59
C MET A 119 3.66 -0.20 1.68
N PRO A 120 4.39 -0.18 2.81
CA PRO A 120 5.57 -1.00 3.02
C PRO A 120 5.22 -2.45 3.30
N ALA A 121 6.14 -3.36 2.97
CA ALA A 121 6.01 -4.78 3.22
C ALA A 121 6.28 -5.15 4.68
N HIS A 122 5.59 -6.19 5.19
CA HIS A 122 6.00 -6.88 6.43
C HIS A 122 7.13 -7.88 6.14
N VAL A 123 8.24 -7.36 5.62
CA VAL A 123 9.46 -8.11 5.29
C VAL A 123 10.64 -7.51 6.04
N ILE A 124 11.49 -8.36 6.64
CA ILE A 124 12.73 -7.96 7.29
C ILE A 124 13.86 -7.97 6.27
N TYR A 125 14.65 -6.90 6.23
CA TYR A 125 15.86 -6.74 5.41
C TYR A 125 17.07 -6.55 6.34
N PRO A 126 17.64 -7.62 6.90
CA PRO A 126 18.55 -7.54 8.05
C PRO A 126 19.86 -6.80 7.75
N LYS A 127 20.22 -6.58 6.49
CA LYS A 127 21.35 -5.72 6.10
C LYS A 127 21.02 -4.22 6.10
N VAL A 128 19.76 -3.86 6.41
CA VAL A 128 19.29 -2.47 6.47
C VAL A 128 18.70 -2.17 7.84
N ASP A 129 17.76 -3.01 8.31
CA ASP A 129 17.12 -2.92 9.61
C ASP A 129 16.67 -4.31 10.06
N GLN A 130 16.63 -4.54 11.38
CA GLN A 130 16.14 -5.80 11.95
C GLN A 130 14.61 -5.86 12.05
N ARG A 131 13.92 -4.73 11.88
CA ARG A 131 12.46 -4.64 11.84
C ARG A 131 11.93 -4.76 10.43
N PRO A 132 10.70 -5.30 10.25
CA PRO A 132 10.00 -5.21 8.97
C PRO A 132 9.94 -3.77 8.44
N ALA A 133 9.93 -3.60 7.12
CA ALA A 133 9.99 -2.26 6.50
C ALA A 133 8.91 -1.30 7.03
N GLY A 134 7.69 -1.78 7.30
CA GLY A 134 6.59 -0.97 7.86
C GLY A 134 6.82 -0.47 9.29
N PHE A 135 7.78 -1.05 10.03
CA PHE A 135 8.14 -0.68 11.40
C PHE A 135 9.53 -0.04 11.50
N SER A 136 10.16 0.29 10.37
CA SER A 136 11.53 0.79 10.28
C SER A 136 11.56 2.26 9.88
N ALA A 137 12.00 3.13 10.79
CA ALA A 137 12.27 4.54 10.48
C ALA A 137 13.34 4.69 9.40
N ARG A 138 14.30 3.75 9.35
CA ARG A 138 15.32 3.69 8.31
C ARG A 138 14.73 3.52 6.92
N TRP A 139 13.75 2.62 6.75
CA TRP A 139 13.06 2.42 5.48
C TRP A 139 12.14 3.57 5.13
N LEU A 140 11.33 4.05 6.09
CA LEU A 140 10.25 5.00 5.79
C LEU A 140 10.75 6.45 5.76
N LYS A 141 11.60 6.86 6.71
CA LYS A 141 12.07 8.25 6.80
C LYS A 141 13.31 8.47 5.95
N ASP A 142 14.38 7.67 6.16
CA ASP A 142 15.65 7.95 5.50
C ASP A 142 15.63 7.53 4.03
N ILE A 143 15.12 6.32 3.72
CA ILE A 143 15.15 5.81 2.36
C ILE A 143 13.95 6.32 1.55
N LEU A 144 12.72 5.99 1.95
CA LEU A 144 11.53 6.33 1.14
C LEU A 144 11.36 7.86 1.02
N ARG A 145 11.37 8.58 2.14
CA ARG A 145 11.13 10.03 2.11
C ARG A 145 12.35 10.85 1.68
N HIS A 146 13.50 10.62 2.30
CA HIS A 146 14.67 11.48 2.04
C HIS A 146 15.42 11.06 0.79
N GLN A 147 15.75 9.75 0.62
CA GLN A 147 16.57 9.31 -0.49
C GLN A 147 15.78 9.17 -1.79
N LEU A 148 14.55 8.61 -1.76
CA LEU A 148 13.70 8.45 -2.94
C LEU A 148 12.77 9.64 -3.18
N GLY A 149 12.69 10.61 -2.27
CA GLY A 149 11.95 11.86 -2.42
C GLY A 149 10.43 11.75 -2.32
N PHE A 150 9.89 10.64 -1.76
CA PHE A 150 8.46 10.44 -1.66
C PHE A 150 7.81 11.36 -0.62
N GLN A 151 6.75 12.09 -0.99
CA GLN A 151 6.06 13.06 -0.13
C GLN A 151 4.59 12.69 0.19
N GLY A 152 4.04 11.66 -0.45
CA GLY A 152 2.66 11.21 -0.24
C GLY A 152 2.44 10.49 1.09
N ALA A 153 1.24 9.93 1.29
CA ALA A 153 0.90 9.19 2.49
C ALA A 153 1.58 7.81 2.54
N VAL A 154 1.87 7.34 3.74
CA VAL A 154 2.37 5.98 3.99
C VAL A 154 1.34 5.24 4.83
N PHE A 155 0.78 4.15 4.29
CA PHE A 155 -0.02 3.20 5.05
C PHE A 155 0.88 2.18 5.74
N SER A 156 0.46 1.58 6.84
CA SER A 156 0.99 0.24 7.18
C SER A 156 0.41 -0.79 6.22
N ASP A 157 1.03 -1.96 6.09
CA ASP A 157 0.30 -3.15 5.67
C ASP A 157 -0.59 -3.64 6.82
N ASP A 158 -1.42 -4.65 6.59
CA ASP A 158 -2.39 -5.14 7.55
C ASP A 158 -1.72 -5.63 8.85
N LEU A 159 -2.07 -4.99 9.96
CA LEU A 159 -1.54 -5.31 11.28
C LEU A 159 -2.06 -6.65 11.85
N SER A 160 -3.06 -7.27 11.22
CA SER A 160 -3.52 -8.61 11.59
C SER A 160 -2.61 -9.73 11.08
N MET A 161 -1.73 -9.44 10.10
CA MET A 161 -0.80 -10.41 9.53
C MET A 161 0.28 -10.86 10.52
N ALA A 162 0.71 -12.13 10.44
CA ALA A 162 1.76 -12.67 11.31
C ALA A 162 3.05 -11.85 11.26
N GLY A 163 3.43 -11.34 10.08
CA GLY A 163 4.60 -10.47 9.90
C GLY A 163 4.53 -9.13 10.66
N ALA A 164 3.34 -8.72 11.13
CA ALA A 164 3.13 -7.53 11.95
C ALA A 164 3.05 -7.82 13.45
N ARG A 165 2.95 -9.10 13.84
CA ARG A 165 2.69 -9.52 15.21
C ARG A 165 3.95 -9.83 16.02
N LEU A 166 5.11 -9.84 15.37
CA LEU A 166 6.39 -10.06 16.03
C LEU A 166 7.35 -8.90 15.71
N ILE A 167 7.64 -8.06 16.71
CA ILE A 167 8.54 -6.91 16.57
C ILE A 167 9.65 -7.07 17.62
N ASP A 168 10.91 -6.94 17.19
CA ASP A 168 12.10 -7.12 18.05
C ASP A 168 12.12 -8.47 18.79
N GLY A 169 11.57 -9.52 18.16
CA GLY A 169 11.50 -10.86 18.73
C GLY A 169 10.39 -11.03 19.81
N GLN A 170 9.52 -10.06 19.98
CA GLN A 170 8.42 -10.10 20.94
C GLN A 170 7.07 -10.03 20.23
N GLU A 171 6.13 -10.84 20.68
CA GLU A 171 4.74 -10.74 20.24
C GLU A 171 4.14 -9.43 20.76
N VAL A 172 3.46 -8.69 19.85
CA VAL A 172 2.90 -7.37 20.14
C VAL A 172 1.38 -7.35 19.95
N SER A 173 0.70 -6.49 20.71
CA SER A 173 -0.72 -6.19 20.49
C SER A 173 -0.91 -5.37 19.22
N TYR A 174 -2.15 -5.30 18.69
CA TYR A 174 -2.48 -4.42 17.57
C TYR A 174 -2.15 -2.95 17.86
N THR A 175 -2.41 -2.50 19.08
CA THR A 175 -2.05 -1.15 19.54
C THR A 175 -0.54 -0.90 19.51
N GLN A 176 0.26 -1.84 20.03
CA GLN A 176 1.72 -1.72 19.99
C GLN A 176 2.25 -1.71 18.57
N ALA A 177 1.74 -2.58 17.69
CA ALA A 177 2.09 -2.60 16.28
C ALA A 177 1.72 -1.27 15.60
N ALA A 178 0.51 -0.75 15.83
CA ALA A 178 0.04 0.53 15.28
C ALA A 178 0.92 1.71 15.73
N VAL A 179 1.20 1.83 17.03
CA VAL A 179 2.08 2.88 17.57
C VAL A 179 3.48 2.78 16.96
N THR A 180 4.03 1.57 16.85
CA THR A 180 5.36 1.36 16.24
C THR A 180 5.37 1.77 14.77
N ALA A 181 4.35 1.42 13.98
CA ALA A 181 4.23 1.83 12.58
C ALA A 181 4.13 3.36 12.43
N LEU A 182 3.31 4.02 13.24
CA LEU A 182 3.16 5.48 13.25
C LEU A 182 4.47 6.17 13.65
N GLN A 183 5.17 5.70 14.67
CA GLN A 183 6.49 6.21 15.08
C GLN A 183 7.56 6.00 13.99
N ALA A 184 7.49 4.88 13.26
CA ALA A 184 8.40 4.61 12.13
C ALA A 184 8.19 5.56 10.96
N GLY A 185 6.98 6.14 10.79
CA GLY A 185 6.69 7.12 9.74
C GLY A 185 5.48 6.80 8.86
N CYS A 186 4.66 5.81 9.23
CA CYS A 186 3.34 5.62 8.64
C CYS A 186 2.42 6.79 9.02
N ASP A 187 1.59 7.21 8.09
CA ASP A 187 0.54 8.22 8.27
C ASP A 187 -0.80 7.58 8.64
N LEU A 188 -1.03 6.34 8.20
CA LEU A 188 -2.23 5.54 8.44
C LEU A 188 -1.85 4.10 8.77
N VAL A 189 -2.68 3.44 9.58
CA VAL A 189 -2.53 2.02 9.91
C VAL A 189 -3.77 1.24 9.48
N LEU A 190 -3.57 -0.01 9.06
CA LEU A 190 -4.64 -0.92 8.63
C LEU A 190 -4.78 -2.07 9.63
N LEU A 191 -6.01 -2.36 10.02
CA LEU A 191 -6.38 -3.56 10.76
C LEU A 191 -7.56 -4.22 10.03
N CYS A 192 -7.27 -5.22 9.19
CA CYS A 192 -8.25 -5.86 8.34
C CYS A 192 -8.99 -6.99 9.07
N ASN A 193 -10.22 -7.26 8.62
CA ASN A 193 -11.06 -8.39 9.05
C ASN A 193 -11.42 -8.44 10.55
N GLN A 194 -11.01 -7.45 11.36
CA GLN A 194 -11.27 -7.43 12.81
C GLN A 194 -12.55 -6.69 13.19
N SER A 195 -13.24 -6.07 12.23
CA SER A 195 -14.58 -5.47 12.41
C SER A 195 -15.72 -6.43 12.10
N ASN A 196 -15.44 -7.65 11.62
CA ASN A 196 -16.46 -8.63 11.29
C ASN A 196 -17.10 -9.15 12.59
N PRO A 197 -18.44 -9.01 12.79
CA PRO A 197 -19.13 -9.53 13.96
C PRO A 197 -19.00 -11.05 14.15
N ASP A 198 -18.82 -11.78 13.03
CA ASP A 198 -18.67 -13.24 13.02
C ASP A 198 -17.23 -13.70 13.33
N SER A 199 -16.28 -12.75 13.44
CA SER A 199 -14.91 -13.08 13.88
C SER A 199 -14.85 -13.36 15.38
N ALA A 200 -13.85 -14.14 15.79
CA ALA A 200 -13.58 -14.36 17.22
C ALA A 200 -13.29 -13.01 17.89
N GLY A 201 -14.25 -12.49 18.69
CA GLY A 201 -14.14 -11.18 19.34
C GLY A 201 -15.09 -10.11 18.82
N GLY A 202 -15.86 -10.35 17.76
CA GLY A 202 -17.00 -9.52 17.34
C GLY A 202 -16.72 -8.02 17.12
N GLY A 203 -15.52 -7.67 16.64
CA GLY A 203 -15.12 -6.27 16.47
C GLY A 203 -14.39 -5.65 17.66
N GLN A 204 -14.31 -6.33 18.80
CA GLN A 204 -13.65 -5.84 20.03
C GLN A 204 -12.18 -5.42 19.78
N ALA A 205 -11.48 -6.13 18.90
CA ALA A 205 -10.08 -5.82 18.57
C ALA A 205 -9.91 -4.41 17.95
N LEU A 206 -10.90 -3.93 17.20
CA LEU A 206 -10.89 -2.57 16.66
C LEU A 206 -11.14 -1.53 17.76
N ASP A 207 -12.09 -1.78 18.65
CA ASP A 207 -12.37 -0.89 19.80
C ASP A 207 -11.16 -0.80 20.73
N ASP A 208 -10.51 -1.94 21.02
CA ASP A 208 -9.29 -2.00 21.82
C ASP A 208 -8.14 -1.23 21.17
N LEU A 209 -7.98 -1.33 19.85
CA LEU A 209 -7.00 -0.57 19.10
C LEU A 209 -7.25 0.94 19.19
N LEU A 210 -8.50 1.39 18.99
CA LEU A 210 -8.87 2.81 19.07
C LEU A 210 -8.66 3.37 20.48
N ALA A 211 -9.10 2.65 21.51
CA ALA A 211 -8.89 3.01 22.90
C ALA A 211 -7.39 3.05 23.26
N GLY A 212 -6.62 2.06 22.78
CA GLY A 212 -5.18 2.00 23.01
C GLY A 212 -4.40 3.12 22.32
N LEU A 213 -4.80 3.53 21.10
CA LEU A 213 -4.21 4.69 20.43
C LEU A 213 -4.51 6.00 21.17
N ALA A 214 -5.73 6.18 21.68
CA ALA A 214 -6.08 7.34 22.52
C ALA A 214 -5.23 7.39 23.80
N GLN A 215 -5.01 6.26 24.45
CA GLN A 215 -4.12 6.16 25.62
C GLN A 215 -2.66 6.46 25.26
N ALA A 216 -2.15 5.94 24.13
CA ALA A 216 -0.81 6.20 23.65
C ALA A 216 -0.58 7.69 23.36
N GLN A 217 -1.60 8.37 22.82
CA GLN A 217 -1.57 9.82 22.60
C GLN A 217 -1.53 10.59 23.93
N GLN A 218 -2.36 10.23 24.91
CA GLN A 218 -2.36 10.84 26.24
C GLN A 218 -1.02 10.64 26.96
N ALA A 219 -0.42 9.47 26.82
CA ALA A 219 0.90 9.15 27.36
C ALA A 219 2.07 9.76 26.57
N SER A 220 1.81 10.54 25.54
CA SER A 220 2.83 11.12 24.62
C SER A 220 3.73 10.07 23.94
N ALA A 221 3.30 8.81 23.90
CA ALA A 221 4.01 7.75 23.18
C ALA A 221 3.93 7.93 21.64
N TRP A 222 2.86 8.57 21.17
CA TRP A 222 2.67 9.02 19.80
C TRP A 222 1.84 10.30 19.78
N GLN A 223 2.13 11.18 18.80
CA GLN A 223 1.37 12.41 18.62
C GLN A 223 0.95 12.58 17.15
N PRO A 224 -0.29 13.03 16.89
CA PRO A 224 -0.74 13.34 15.53
C PRO A 224 0.12 14.44 14.92
N SER A 225 0.42 14.31 13.63
CA SER A 225 1.19 15.28 12.86
C SER A 225 0.30 16.03 11.88
N PRO A 226 0.28 17.38 11.87
CA PRO A 226 -0.45 18.14 10.86
C PRO A 226 -0.07 17.79 9.42
N VAL A 227 1.21 17.45 9.18
CA VAL A 227 1.69 17.03 7.87
C VAL A 227 1.14 15.66 7.49
N SER A 228 1.07 14.74 8.45
CA SER A 228 0.46 13.42 8.24
C SER A 228 -1.03 13.55 7.91
N GLU A 229 -1.75 14.42 8.62
CA GLU A 229 -3.16 14.69 8.36
C GLU A 229 -3.40 15.30 6.97
N GLN A 230 -2.55 16.24 6.54
CA GLN A 230 -2.60 16.78 5.18
C GLN A 230 -2.42 15.69 4.12
N ARG A 231 -1.48 14.76 4.32
CA ARG A 231 -1.29 13.61 3.40
C ARG A 231 -2.50 12.71 3.36
N ARG A 232 -3.11 12.43 4.51
CA ARG A 232 -4.35 11.64 4.61
C ARG A 232 -5.50 12.31 3.85
N LEU A 233 -5.71 13.59 4.06
CA LEU A 233 -6.77 14.35 3.38
C LEU A 233 -6.56 14.44 1.87
N ALA A 234 -5.30 14.49 1.41
CA ALA A 234 -4.97 14.50 -0.01
C ALA A 234 -5.30 13.19 -0.75
N LEU A 235 -5.62 12.10 -0.02
CA LEU A 235 -6.10 10.85 -0.62
C LEU A 235 -7.59 10.86 -0.93
N LEU A 236 -8.34 11.79 -0.34
CA LEU A 236 -9.78 11.88 -0.57
C LEU A 236 -10.05 12.40 -1.99
N PRO A 237 -11.10 11.91 -2.66
CA PRO A 237 -11.43 12.36 -4.00
C PRO A 237 -11.83 13.84 -4.01
N ALA A 238 -11.34 14.56 -5.01
CA ALA A 238 -11.62 15.99 -5.16
C ALA A 238 -13.03 16.29 -5.68
N SER A 239 -13.74 15.29 -6.21
CA SER A 239 -15.08 15.44 -6.81
C SER A 239 -16.00 14.31 -6.38
N LYS A 240 -17.30 14.59 -6.40
CA LYS A 240 -18.33 13.57 -6.22
C LYS A 240 -18.28 12.56 -7.39
N ALA A 241 -18.43 11.28 -7.06
CA ALA A 241 -18.58 10.24 -8.08
C ALA A 241 -19.87 10.46 -8.88
N LEU A 242 -19.84 10.07 -10.14
CA LEU A 242 -21.08 9.87 -10.91
C LEU A 242 -21.84 8.70 -10.30
N ASP A 243 -23.16 8.78 -10.30
CA ASP A 243 -23.97 7.58 -10.07
C ASP A 243 -23.88 6.63 -11.28
N TRP A 244 -24.38 5.43 -11.11
CA TRP A 244 -24.28 4.40 -12.13
C TRP A 244 -24.99 4.77 -13.45
N GLU A 245 -26.15 5.42 -13.35
CA GLU A 245 -26.94 5.81 -14.52
C GLU A 245 -26.22 6.91 -15.33
N ALA A 246 -25.68 7.92 -14.66
CA ALA A 246 -24.90 8.97 -15.30
C ALA A 246 -23.60 8.44 -15.90
N LEU A 247 -22.92 7.49 -15.22
CA LEU A 247 -21.71 6.86 -15.73
C LEU A 247 -21.98 6.14 -17.05
N MET A 248 -23.07 5.36 -17.13
CA MET A 248 -23.46 4.60 -18.34
C MET A 248 -23.79 5.49 -19.55
N GLN A 249 -23.96 6.79 -19.35
CA GLN A 249 -24.19 7.77 -20.41
C GLN A 249 -22.95 8.63 -20.74
N THR A 250 -21.85 8.43 -19.99
CA THR A 250 -20.64 9.27 -20.14
C THR A 250 -19.84 8.83 -21.37
N PRO A 251 -19.57 9.71 -22.37
CA PRO A 251 -18.90 9.33 -23.59
C PRO A 251 -17.49 8.75 -23.38
N SER A 252 -16.72 9.29 -22.42
CA SER A 252 -15.37 8.77 -22.11
C SER A 252 -15.42 7.35 -21.54
N TYR A 253 -16.42 7.02 -20.74
CA TYR A 253 -16.63 5.68 -20.20
C TYR A 253 -17.04 4.70 -21.32
N LEU A 254 -18.01 5.06 -22.17
CA LEU A 254 -18.45 4.23 -23.30
C LEU A 254 -17.31 3.97 -24.29
N ASN A 255 -16.50 4.99 -24.57
CA ASN A 255 -15.31 4.83 -25.40
C ASN A 255 -14.27 3.90 -24.72
N ALA A 256 -14.09 4.02 -23.41
CA ALA A 256 -13.20 3.14 -22.66
C ALA A 256 -13.67 1.66 -22.70
N LEU A 257 -14.98 1.42 -22.59
CA LEU A 257 -15.57 0.06 -22.72
C LEU A 257 -15.35 -0.51 -24.13
N SER A 258 -15.48 0.29 -25.18
CA SER A 258 -15.28 -0.17 -26.56
C SER A 258 -13.85 -0.62 -26.86
N LEU A 259 -12.88 -0.26 -26.02
CA LEU A 259 -11.49 -0.68 -26.13
C LEU A 259 -11.18 -1.97 -25.34
N LEU A 260 -12.16 -2.51 -24.61
CA LEU A 260 -12.02 -3.80 -23.95
C LEU A 260 -12.22 -4.92 -24.98
N PRO A 261 -11.46 -6.06 -24.84
CA PRO A 261 -11.58 -7.21 -25.74
C PRO A 261 -12.94 -7.92 -25.61
#